data_23c5ae556d987b689895eeb6698ef1c2
#
_entry.id   23c5ae556d987b689895eeb6698ef1c2
#
_cell.length_a   1.000
_cell.length_b   1.000
_cell.length_c   1.000
_cell.angle_alpha   90.00
_cell.angle_beta   90.00
_cell.angle_gamma   90.00
#
_symmetry.space_group_name_H-M   'P 1'
#
loop_
_entity.id
_entity.type
_entity.pdbx_description
1 polymer ?
#
loop_
_entity_poly.entity_id
_entity_poly.type
_entity_poly.pdbx_seq_one_letter_code
_entity_poly.pdbx_strand_id
1 'polypeptide(L)'
;MKNGQPLVVLDPGHNYSVTDTGATGCGLREQDITYAIASRVKPLLERNGFTVVMTRNNLTDNVSTESVSASLHRRADIANDANADLFLSIHCNAGGGSGTETYYFEDSSIGKTLATVIQRNVVSEVGLQNRGVKSAGFAVLRYTGMVAALLETAFIDTEADAAQLGSISGQEAYARGIAKGICEYFGKSFQ
;
A
#
# COMPACT_ATOMS: atom_id res chain seq x y z
N MET A 1 20.84 1.14 2.86
CA MET A 1 20.80 1.13 1.36
C MET A 1 21.64 -0.03 0.84
N LYS A 2 21.05 -1.09 0.30
CA LYS A 2 21.80 -2.14 -0.42
C LYS A 2 22.17 -1.61 -1.81
N ASN A 3 23.44 -1.68 -2.18
CA ASN A 3 23.96 -1.22 -3.49
C ASN A 3 23.72 0.26 -3.83
N GLY A 4 23.54 1.15 -2.85
CA GLY A 4 23.28 2.57 -3.09
C GLY A 4 21.85 2.92 -3.54
N GLN A 5 20.95 1.92 -3.69
CA GLN A 5 19.55 2.13 -4.02
C GLN A 5 18.66 1.99 -2.78
N PRO A 6 17.68 2.88 -2.58
CA PRO A 6 16.71 2.71 -1.49
C PRO A 6 15.92 1.42 -1.64
N LEU A 7 15.68 0.74 -0.52
CA LEU A 7 14.86 -0.46 -0.46
C LEU A 7 13.45 -0.12 0.03
N VAL A 8 12.47 -0.41 -0.80
CA VAL A 8 11.04 -0.22 -0.51
C VAL A 8 10.39 -1.57 -0.29
N VAL A 9 9.65 -1.71 0.80
CA VAL A 9 8.75 -2.85 0.99
C VAL A 9 7.33 -2.43 0.64
N LEU A 10 6.73 -3.12 -0.31
CA LEU A 10 5.32 -3.04 -0.64
C LEU A 10 4.57 -4.17 0.08
N ASP A 11 3.56 -3.80 0.83
CA ASP A 11 2.71 -4.74 1.57
C ASP A 11 1.31 -4.76 0.97
N PRO A 12 1.02 -5.66 -0.01
CA PRO A 12 -0.34 -5.89 -0.43
C PRO A 12 -1.13 -6.51 0.72
N GLY A 13 -2.05 -5.74 1.29
CA GLY A 13 -2.81 -6.12 2.47
C GLY A 13 -3.53 -7.44 2.32
N HIS A 14 -3.77 -8.08 3.46
CA HIS A 14 -4.48 -9.34 3.61
C HIS A 14 -3.80 -10.57 3.00
N ASN A 15 -4.26 -11.75 3.42
CA ASN A 15 -3.88 -13.04 2.89
C ASN A 15 -4.85 -13.47 1.78
N TYR A 16 -4.41 -14.36 0.91
CA TYR A 16 -5.26 -14.91 -0.14
C TYR A 16 -6.46 -15.69 0.43
N SER A 17 -6.21 -16.50 1.45
CA SER A 17 -7.21 -17.37 2.07
C SER A 17 -6.96 -17.53 3.57
N VAL A 18 -7.83 -18.23 4.25
CA VAL A 18 -7.82 -18.60 5.66
C VAL A 18 -7.98 -17.40 6.61
N THR A 19 -6.96 -17.04 7.38
CA THR A 19 -7.01 -15.90 8.32
C THR A 19 -6.59 -14.59 7.63
N ASP A 20 -7.05 -13.47 8.14
CA ASP A 20 -6.68 -12.13 7.63
C ASP A 20 -7.07 -11.94 6.15
N THR A 21 -8.25 -12.40 5.76
CA THR A 21 -8.84 -12.06 4.46
C THR A 21 -9.45 -10.67 4.52
N GLY A 22 -9.33 -9.91 3.44
CA GLY A 22 -9.84 -8.55 3.37
C GLY A 22 -11.35 -8.45 3.14
N ALA A 23 -11.81 -7.22 2.97
CA ALA A 23 -13.20 -6.92 2.64
C ALA A 23 -13.59 -7.47 1.25
N THR A 24 -14.89 -7.67 1.06
CA THR A 24 -15.48 -8.01 -0.24
C THR A 24 -16.62 -7.06 -0.56
N GLY A 25 -16.72 -6.63 -1.80
CA GLY A 25 -17.81 -5.74 -2.25
C GLY A 25 -17.83 -5.63 -3.76
N CYS A 26 -19.00 -5.40 -4.33
CA CYS A 26 -19.19 -5.22 -5.78
C CYS A 26 -18.53 -6.31 -6.64
N GLY A 27 -18.48 -7.56 -6.15
CA GLY A 27 -17.85 -8.69 -6.84
C GLY A 27 -16.32 -8.73 -6.75
N LEU A 28 -15.68 -7.85 -5.98
CA LEU A 28 -14.25 -7.78 -5.77
C LEU A 28 -13.85 -8.35 -4.39
N ARG A 29 -12.58 -8.79 -4.29
CA ARG A 29 -11.94 -9.17 -3.03
C ARG A 29 -10.73 -8.26 -2.82
N GLU A 30 -10.62 -7.66 -1.64
CA GLU A 30 -9.57 -6.71 -1.32
C GLU A 30 -8.17 -7.29 -1.52
N GLN A 31 -7.91 -8.51 -1.05
CA GLN A 31 -6.62 -9.17 -1.20
C GLN A 31 -6.17 -9.37 -2.65
N ASP A 32 -7.11 -9.46 -3.60
CA ASP A 32 -6.80 -9.57 -5.02
C ASP A 32 -6.43 -8.20 -5.61
N ILE A 33 -7.17 -7.16 -5.22
CA ILE A 33 -6.94 -5.78 -5.67
C ILE A 33 -5.61 -5.23 -5.13
N THR A 34 -5.34 -5.43 -3.84
CA THR A 34 -4.11 -4.95 -3.21
C THR A 34 -2.87 -5.57 -3.85
N TYR A 35 -2.93 -6.88 -4.15
CA TYR A 35 -1.87 -7.57 -4.87
C TYR A 35 -1.75 -7.05 -6.32
N ALA A 36 -2.86 -6.87 -7.02
CA ALA A 36 -2.86 -6.38 -8.40
C ALA A 36 -2.24 -4.98 -8.51
N ILE A 37 -2.50 -4.10 -7.56
CA ILE A 37 -1.89 -2.75 -7.51
C ILE A 37 -0.40 -2.87 -7.17
N ALA A 38 -0.04 -3.56 -6.08
CA ALA A 38 1.35 -3.67 -5.65
C ALA A 38 2.26 -4.30 -6.72
N SER A 39 1.77 -5.33 -7.43
CA SER A 39 2.50 -5.98 -8.52
C SER A 39 2.76 -5.05 -9.72
N ARG A 40 1.93 -4.01 -9.91
CA ARG A 40 2.13 -2.95 -10.91
C ARG A 40 3.05 -1.84 -10.41
N VAL A 41 3.05 -1.55 -9.11
CA VAL A 41 3.97 -0.57 -8.50
C VAL A 41 5.42 -1.05 -8.59
N LYS A 42 5.66 -2.32 -8.30
CA LYS A 42 7.01 -2.90 -8.24
C LYS A 42 7.87 -2.56 -9.47
N PRO A 43 7.49 -2.90 -10.71
CA PRO A 43 8.32 -2.61 -11.89
C PRO A 43 8.49 -1.11 -12.15
N LEU A 44 7.54 -0.27 -11.73
CA LEU A 44 7.68 1.18 -11.82
C LEU A 44 8.80 1.68 -10.91
N LEU A 45 8.84 1.23 -9.66
CA LEU A 45 9.89 1.60 -8.71
C LEU A 45 11.26 1.04 -9.13
N GLU A 46 11.34 -0.21 -9.58
CA GLU A 46 12.58 -0.82 -10.03
C GLU A 46 13.20 -0.04 -11.20
N ARG A 47 12.40 0.41 -12.18
CA ARG A 47 12.87 1.28 -13.28
C ARG A 47 13.35 2.65 -12.78
N ASN A 48 12.83 3.13 -11.67
CA ASN A 48 13.24 4.39 -11.06
C ASN A 48 14.38 4.25 -10.02
N GLY A 49 15.08 3.10 -10.03
CA GLY A 49 16.29 2.88 -9.24
C GLY A 49 16.01 2.59 -7.76
N PHE A 50 14.96 1.82 -7.47
CA PHE A 50 14.68 1.25 -6.17
C PHE A 50 14.88 -0.27 -6.16
N THR A 51 15.25 -0.81 -5.02
CA THR A 51 15.08 -2.24 -4.75
C THR A 51 13.72 -2.45 -4.12
N VAL A 52 12.96 -3.44 -4.60
CA VAL A 52 11.59 -3.67 -4.12
C VAL A 52 11.41 -5.08 -3.60
N VAL A 53 10.95 -5.21 -2.37
CA VAL A 53 10.48 -6.46 -1.75
C VAL A 53 8.97 -6.37 -1.57
N MET A 54 8.27 -7.46 -1.78
CA MET A 54 6.83 -7.57 -1.50
C MET A 54 6.59 -8.55 -0.36
N THR A 55 5.63 -8.27 0.52
CA THR A 55 5.26 -9.20 1.61
C THR A 55 4.53 -10.44 1.10
N ARG A 56 3.80 -10.32 -0.03
CA ARG A 56 3.27 -11.43 -0.83
C ARG A 56 3.87 -11.36 -2.24
N ASN A 57 4.51 -12.44 -2.68
CA ASN A 57 5.17 -12.50 -3.99
C ASN A 57 4.26 -13.06 -5.09
N ASN A 58 3.19 -13.77 -4.71
CA ASN A 58 2.18 -14.29 -5.62
C ASN A 58 0.78 -13.93 -5.11
N LEU A 59 -0.19 -13.94 -6.01
CA LEU A 59 -1.59 -13.67 -5.68
C LEU A 59 -2.10 -14.60 -4.57
N THR A 60 -1.72 -15.87 -4.61
CA THR A 60 -2.18 -16.93 -3.70
C THR A 60 -1.37 -17.05 -2.40
N ASP A 61 -0.39 -16.18 -2.17
CA ASP A 61 0.42 -16.23 -0.96
C ASP A 61 -0.39 -15.82 0.27
N ASN A 62 -0.09 -16.50 1.39
CA ASN A 62 -0.48 -16.11 2.73
C ASN A 62 0.79 -15.77 3.52
N VAL A 63 0.83 -14.59 4.13
CA VAL A 63 2.00 -14.14 4.91
C VAL A 63 2.14 -14.95 6.19
N SER A 64 1.02 -15.25 6.84
CA SER A 64 0.89 -16.22 7.93
C SER A 64 -0.53 -16.77 7.96
N THR A 65 -0.67 -18.05 8.30
CA THR A 65 -1.97 -18.74 8.43
C THR A 65 -2.38 -19.02 9.87
N GLU A 66 -1.54 -18.63 10.84
CA GLU A 66 -1.75 -18.93 12.26
C GLU A 66 -2.85 -18.07 12.88
N SER A 67 -2.75 -16.74 12.69
CA SER A 67 -3.72 -15.76 13.20
C SER A 67 -3.58 -14.42 12.46
N VAL A 68 -4.58 -13.57 12.60
CA VAL A 68 -4.50 -12.16 12.10
C VAL A 68 -3.29 -11.44 12.72
N SER A 69 -3.09 -11.59 14.03
CA SER A 69 -1.95 -10.97 14.72
C SER A 69 -0.61 -11.46 14.17
N ALA A 70 -0.46 -12.77 13.95
CA ALA A 70 0.75 -13.34 13.35
C ALA A 70 0.99 -12.83 11.93
N SER A 71 -0.07 -12.69 11.13
CA SER A 71 0.01 -12.09 9.78
C SER A 71 0.53 -10.66 9.84
N LEU A 72 -0.04 -9.82 10.71
CA LEU A 72 0.36 -8.41 10.85
C LEU A 72 1.81 -8.25 11.33
N HIS A 73 2.25 -9.07 12.32
CA HIS A 73 3.63 -9.05 12.76
C HIS A 73 4.59 -9.50 11.65
N ARG A 74 4.25 -10.60 10.96
CA ARG A 74 5.10 -11.12 9.90
C ARG A 74 5.30 -10.13 8.74
N ARG A 75 4.29 -9.32 8.40
CA ARG A 75 4.40 -8.23 7.41
C ARG A 75 5.45 -7.20 7.82
N ALA A 76 5.40 -6.78 9.08
CA ALA A 76 6.40 -5.85 9.63
C ALA A 76 7.79 -6.48 9.71
N ASP A 77 7.90 -7.76 10.15
CA ASP A 77 9.17 -8.48 10.23
C ASP A 77 9.86 -8.59 8.86
N ILE A 78 9.12 -8.87 7.79
CA ILE A 78 9.68 -8.90 6.42
C ILE A 78 10.38 -7.57 6.09
N ALA A 79 9.78 -6.44 6.46
CA ALA A 79 10.37 -5.14 6.20
C ALA A 79 11.57 -4.85 7.12
N ASN A 80 11.46 -5.21 8.40
CA ASN A 80 12.52 -5.04 9.40
C ASN A 80 13.74 -5.90 9.06
N ASP A 81 13.55 -7.19 8.76
CA ASP A 81 14.60 -8.13 8.38
C ASP A 81 15.32 -7.71 7.09
N ALA A 82 14.58 -7.11 6.15
CA ALA A 82 15.15 -6.56 4.92
C ALA A 82 15.96 -5.29 5.18
N ASN A 83 15.85 -4.65 6.35
CA ASN A 83 16.36 -3.31 6.65
C ASN A 83 15.86 -2.32 5.59
N ALA A 84 14.56 -2.26 5.37
CA ALA A 84 13.93 -1.41 4.38
C ALA A 84 14.09 0.08 4.74
N ASP A 85 14.18 0.92 3.72
CA ASP A 85 14.20 2.37 3.88
C ASP A 85 12.77 2.94 3.95
N LEU A 86 11.78 2.23 3.40
CA LEU A 86 10.37 2.61 3.39
C LEU A 86 9.46 1.38 3.35
N PHE A 87 8.35 1.44 4.08
CA PHE A 87 7.26 0.47 4.05
C PHE A 87 5.95 1.14 3.61
N LEU A 88 5.27 0.57 2.63
CA LEU A 88 3.94 1.00 2.22
C LEU A 88 2.97 -0.18 2.18
N SER A 89 1.98 -0.16 3.07
CA SER A 89 0.85 -1.07 3.04
C SER A 89 -0.25 -0.53 2.13
N ILE A 90 -0.88 -1.42 1.35
CA ILE A 90 -1.91 -1.08 0.37
C ILE A 90 -3.16 -1.86 0.71
N HIS A 91 -4.27 -1.16 0.93
CA HIS A 91 -5.57 -1.67 1.34
C HIS A 91 -6.71 -1.08 0.51
N CYS A 92 -7.89 -1.64 0.66
CA CYS A 92 -9.15 -1.07 0.18
C CYS A 92 -10.07 -0.82 1.36
N ASN A 93 -10.66 0.35 1.41
CA ASN A 93 -11.64 0.71 2.43
C ASN A 93 -12.98 -0.01 2.21
N ALA A 94 -13.81 -0.06 3.24
CA ALA A 94 -15.17 -0.57 3.19
C ALA A 94 -16.06 0.22 4.20
N GLY A 95 -17.38 0.19 4.02
CA GLY A 95 -18.33 0.86 4.89
C GLY A 95 -19.13 1.97 4.21
N GLY A 96 -19.30 1.91 2.88
CA GLY A 96 -20.19 2.78 2.10
C GLY A 96 -19.69 4.22 1.92
N GLY A 97 -18.40 4.47 2.10
CA GLY A 97 -17.78 5.75 1.79
C GLY A 97 -17.33 5.84 0.32
N SER A 98 -16.59 6.89 -0.04
CA SER A 98 -15.95 7.04 -1.34
C SER A 98 -14.65 7.83 -1.23
N GLY A 99 -13.67 7.50 -2.08
CA GLY A 99 -12.40 8.20 -2.20
C GLY A 99 -11.23 7.55 -1.48
N THR A 100 -10.07 8.21 -1.59
CA THR A 100 -8.76 7.72 -1.15
C THR A 100 -8.30 8.41 0.13
N GLU A 101 -7.70 7.68 1.05
CA GLU A 101 -7.07 8.23 2.26
C GLU A 101 -5.77 7.49 2.59
N THR A 102 -4.82 8.18 3.24
CA THR A 102 -3.54 7.58 3.61
C THR A 102 -3.27 7.79 5.09
N TYR A 103 -2.86 6.72 5.75
CA TYR A 103 -2.59 6.70 7.17
C TYR A 103 -1.09 6.65 7.48
N TYR A 104 -0.73 7.28 8.60
CA TYR A 104 0.61 7.19 9.21
C TYR A 104 0.47 6.84 10.69
N PHE A 105 1.54 6.31 11.30
CA PHE A 105 1.55 6.01 12.73
C PHE A 105 1.49 7.32 13.54
N GLU A 106 0.71 7.31 14.62
CA GLU A 106 0.52 8.45 15.52
C GLU A 106 1.89 9.05 15.92
N ASP A 107 1.96 10.39 15.96
CA ASP A 107 3.16 11.17 16.30
C ASP A 107 4.37 11.02 15.35
N SER A 108 4.27 10.25 14.28
CA SER A 108 5.32 10.12 13.27
C SER A 108 5.30 11.28 12.27
N SER A 109 6.14 12.28 12.46
CA SER A 109 6.25 13.41 11.51
C SER A 109 6.78 12.97 10.13
N ILE A 110 7.73 12.03 10.10
CA ILE A 110 8.25 11.47 8.85
C ILE A 110 7.20 10.61 8.14
N GLY A 111 6.42 9.81 8.89
CA GLY A 111 5.29 9.06 8.35
C GLY A 111 4.22 9.97 7.77
N LYS A 112 3.89 11.09 8.45
CA LYS A 112 2.97 12.10 7.94
C LYS A 112 3.46 12.71 6.62
N THR A 113 4.76 12.99 6.51
CA THR A 113 5.35 13.51 5.27
C THR A 113 5.17 12.50 4.13
N LEU A 114 5.53 11.23 4.35
CA LEU A 114 5.33 10.16 3.36
C LEU A 114 3.85 10.04 2.95
N ALA A 115 2.95 9.92 3.93
CA ALA A 115 1.52 9.79 3.68
C ALA A 115 0.97 10.98 2.86
N THR A 116 1.45 12.21 3.14
CA THR A 116 1.01 13.41 2.40
C THR A 116 1.42 13.36 0.94
N VAL A 117 2.65 12.94 0.66
CA VAL A 117 3.16 12.85 -0.71
C VAL A 117 2.46 11.72 -1.48
N ILE A 118 2.27 10.56 -0.86
CA ILE A 118 1.51 9.44 -1.44
C ILE A 118 0.08 9.87 -1.76
N GLN A 119 -0.64 10.41 -0.76
CA GLN A 119 -2.03 10.85 -0.91
C GLN A 119 -2.21 11.80 -2.10
N ARG A 120 -1.38 12.85 -2.16
CA ARG A 120 -1.46 13.85 -3.23
C ARG A 120 -1.26 13.24 -4.61
N ASN A 121 -0.21 12.42 -4.79
CA ASN A 121 0.11 11.82 -6.08
C ASN A 121 -0.94 10.79 -6.50
N VAL A 122 -1.43 9.97 -5.57
CA VAL A 122 -2.48 8.99 -5.86
C VAL A 122 -3.77 9.69 -6.27
N VAL A 123 -4.26 10.66 -5.50
CA VAL A 123 -5.49 11.39 -5.84
C VAL A 123 -5.38 12.09 -7.19
N SER A 124 -4.20 12.65 -7.52
CA SER A 124 -3.96 13.28 -8.83
C SER A 124 -4.07 12.31 -10.00
N GLU A 125 -3.68 11.04 -9.82
CA GLU A 125 -3.74 10.02 -10.87
C GLU A 125 -5.12 9.37 -11.00
N VAL A 126 -5.80 9.11 -9.87
CA VAL A 126 -7.07 8.36 -9.89
C VAL A 126 -8.30 9.24 -10.02
N GLY A 127 -8.22 10.53 -9.62
CA GLY A 127 -9.32 11.48 -9.72
C GLY A 127 -10.47 11.25 -8.74
N LEU A 128 -10.32 10.36 -7.75
CA LEU A 128 -11.33 10.12 -6.71
C LEU A 128 -11.28 11.18 -5.61
N GLN A 129 -12.30 11.19 -4.77
CA GLN A 129 -12.39 12.11 -3.63
C GLN A 129 -11.15 12.00 -2.75
N ASN A 130 -10.54 13.15 -2.45
CA ASN A 130 -9.45 13.23 -1.48
C ASN A 130 -10.00 13.27 -0.06
N ARG A 131 -9.82 12.18 0.70
CA ARG A 131 -10.23 12.09 2.12
C ARG A 131 -9.13 12.51 3.07
N GLY A 132 -7.95 12.86 2.53
CA GLY A 132 -6.83 13.40 3.27
C GLY A 132 -5.93 12.37 3.92
N VAL A 133 -5.06 12.88 4.78
CA VAL A 133 -4.07 12.11 5.55
C VAL A 133 -4.51 12.05 7.01
N LYS A 134 -4.41 10.87 7.61
CA LYS A 134 -4.90 10.59 8.97
C LYS A 134 -3.84 9.83 9.78
N SER A 135 -3.91 9.93 11.10
CA SER A 135 -3.10 9.09 11.98
C SER A 135 -3.92 7.90 12.51
N ALA A 136 -3.27 6.75 12.64
CA ALA A 136 -3.86 5.57 13.25
C ALA A 136 -2.79 4.64 13.83
N GLY A 137 -3.17 3.90 14.89
CA GLY A 137 -2.30 2.90 15.53
C GLY A 137 -2.31 1.53 14.84
N PHE A 138 -2.36 1.47 13.50
CA PHE A 138 -2.35 0.20 12.78
C PHE A 138 -1.10 -0.62 13.11
N ALA A 139 -1.28 -1.93 13.31
CA ALA A 139 -0.22 -2.83 13.74
C ALA A 139 0.99 -2.81 12.80
N VAL A 140 0.76 -2.87 11.49
CA VAL A 140 1.84 -2.83 10.49
C VAL A 140 2.63 -1.52 10.49
N LEU A 141 2.02 -0.40 10.90
CA LEU A 141 2.72 0.87 11.07
C LEU A 141 3.46 0.98 12.40
N ARG A 142 2.93 0.32 13.43
CA ARG A 142 3.52 0.31 14.78
C ARG A 142 4.77 -0.55 14.86
N TYR A 143 4.78 -1.70 14.19
CA TYR A 143 5.83 -2.71 14.32
C TYR A 143 6.95 -2.57 13.28
N THR A 144 6.82 -1.68 12.30
CA THR A 144 7.90 -1.36 11.34
C THR A 144 8.86 -0.34 11.92
N GLY A 145 10.17 -0.58 11.74
CA GLY A 145 11.25 0.28 12.27
C GLY A 145 11.69 1.40 11.32
N MET A 146 11.13 1.47 10.11
CA MET A 146 11.43 2.48 9.10
C MET A 146 10.24 3.43 8.91
N VAL A 147 10.36 4.43 8.03
CA VAL A 147 9.22 5.26 7.66
C VAL A 147 8.14 4.40 7.00
N ALA A 148 6.91 4.55 7.47
CA ALA A 148 5.79 3.72 7.05
C ALA A 148 4.51 4.52 6.81
N ALA A 149 3.72 4.09 5.82
CA ALA A 149 2.37 4.58 5.57
C ALA A 149 1.45 3.41 5.14
N LEU A 150 0.14 3.61 5.28
CA LEU A 150 -0.89 2.69 4.81
C LEU A 150 -1.87 3.47 3.93
N LEU A 151 -2.01 3.04 2.69
CA LEU A 151 -2.93 3.62 1.71
C LEU A 151 -4.22 2.80 1.67
N GLU A 152 -5.33 3.46 1.95
CA GLU A 152 -6.69 3.00 1.63
C GLU A 152 -7.04 3.54 0.25
N THR A 153 -7.01 2.69 -0.75
CA THR A 153 -7.12 3.09 -2.15
C THR A 153 -8.49 3.70 -2.47
N ALA A 154 -9.56 2.94 -2.21
CA ALA A 154 -10.94 3.37 -2.38
C ALA A 154 -11.89 2.39 -1.66
N PHE A 155 -13.19 2.66 -1.67
CA PHE A 155 -14.19 1.82 -1.01
C PHE A 155 -14.63 0.68 -1.93
N ILE A 156 -14.30 -0.56 -1.55
CA ILE A 156 -14.58 -1.77 -2.35
C ILE A 156 -16.08 -2.08 -2.47
N ASP A 157 -16.90 -1.56 -1.55
CA ASP A 157 -18.35 -1.74 -1.46
C ASP A 157 -19.17 -0.57 -2.05
N THR A 158 -18.49 0.41 -2.68
CA THR A 158 -19.14 1.53 -3.38
C THR A 158 -18.91 1.37 -4.88
N GLU A 159 -19.98 1.28 -5.68
CA GLU A 159 -19.93 0.92 -7.10
C GLU A 159 -18.93 1.75 -7.93
N ALA A 160 -18.92 3.08 -7.76
CA ALA A 160 -18.02 3.96 -8.52
C ALA A 160 -16.55 3.72 -8.18
N ASP A 161 -16.23 3.54 -6.89
CA ASP A 161 -14.89 3.25 -6.39
C ASP A 161 -14.46 1.83 -6.82
N ALA A 162 -15.37 0.85 -6.68
CA ALA A 162 -15.13 -0.53 -7.06
C ALA A 162 -14.89 -0.70 -8.57
N ALA A 163 -15.58 0.07 -9.42
CA ALA A 163 -15.32 0.09 -10.86
C ALA A 163 -13.89 0.55 -11.17
N GLN A 164 -13.39 1.54 -10.44
CA GLN A 164 -11.99 2.00 -10.56
C GLN A 164 -11.01 0.92 -10.07
N LEU A 165 -11.26 0.33 -8.89
CA LEU A 165 -10.43 -0.73 -8.30
C LEU A 165 -10.36 -1.99 -9.17
N GLY A 166 -11.48 -2.39 -9.78
CA GLY A 166 -11.60 -3.60 -10.62
C GLY A 166 -11.04 -3.43 -12.02
N SER A 167 -10.82 -2.21 -12.50
CA SER A 167 -10.32 -1.96 -13.87
C SER A 167 -8.79 -1.97 -13.94
N ILE A 168 -8.25 -2.47 -15.07
CA ILE A 168 -6.79 -2.41 -15.33
C ILE A 168 -6.30 -0.98 -15.30
N SER A 169 -7.01 -0.06 -15.97
CA SER A 169 -6.63 1.36 -16.02
C SER A 169 -6.62 2.03 -14.66
N GLY A 170 -7.58 1.70 -13.78
CA GLY A 170 -7.64 2.20 -12.42
C GLY A 170 -6.46 1.68 -11.57
N GLN A 171 -6.19 0.37 -11.63
CA GLN A 171 -5.05 -0.23 -10.93
C GLN A 171 -3.71 0.36 -11.40
N GLU A 172 -3.56 0.64 -12.70
CA GLU A 172 -2.39 1.33 -13.24
C GLU A 172 -2.29 2.78 -12.77
N ALA A 173 -3.42 3.50 -12.65
CA ALA A 173 -3.44 4.86 -12.11
C ALA A 173 -2.99 4.87 -10.65
N TYR A 174 -3.50 3.95 -9.80
CA TYR A 174 -2.99 3.77 -8.44
C TYR A 174 -1.49 3.49 -8.42
N ALA A 175 -1.03 2.56 -9.26
CA ALA A 175 0.38 2.19 -9.31
C ALA A 175 1.27 3.38 -9.69
N ARG A 176 0.87 4.19 -10.68
CA ARG A 176 1.60 5.41 -11.06
C ARG A 176 1.61 6.43 -9.92
N GLY A 177 0.48 6.69 -9.29
CA GLY A 177 0.38 7.62 -8.18
C GLY A 177 1.26 7.23 -7.00
N ILE A 178 1.25 5.94 -6.62
CA ILE A 178 2.11 5.40 -5.57
C ILE A 178 3.59 5.56 -5.95
N ALA A 179 3.98 5.15 -7.14
CA ALA A 179 5.37 5.20 -7.59
C ALA A 179 5.88 6.65 -7.68
N LYS A 180 5.07 7.59 -8.20
CA LYS A 180 5.38 9.03 -8.20
C LYS A 180 5.59 9.56 -6.77
N GLY A 181 4.69 9.22 -5.86
CA GLY A 181 4.79 9.64 -4.46
C GLY A 181 6.06 9.12 -3.78
N ILE A 182 6.42 7.86 -3.99
CA ILE A 182 7.66 7.29 -3.44
C ILE A 182 8.90 7.96 -4.07
N CYS A 183 8.93 8.14 -5.39
CA CYS A 183 10.01 8.86 -6.07
C CYS A 183 10.20 10.26 -5.48
N GLU A 184 9.10 11.01 -5.35
CA GLU A 184 9.13 12.36 -4.79
C GLU A 184 9.62 12.38 -3.34
N TYR A 185 9.18 11.43 -2.50
CA TYR A 185 9.64 11.31 -1.12
C TYR A 185 11.16 11.15 -1.03
N PHE A 186 11.76 10.43 -1.96
CA PHE A 186 13.22 10.26 -2.05
C PHE A 186 13.93 11.34 -2.89
N GLY A 187 13.23 12.39 -3.31
CA GLY A 187 13.81 13.45 -4.14
C GLY A 187 14.22 13.01 -5.56
N LYS A 188 13.59 11.94 -6.08
CA LYS A 188 13.82 11.42 -7.43
C LYS A 188 12.73 11.88 -8.39
N SER A 189 13.09 12.18 -9.64
CA SER A 189 12.12 12.38 -10.73
C SER A 189 11.56 11.01 -11.15
N PHE A 190 10.25 10.93 -11.32
CA PHE A 190 9.59 9.74 -11.88
C PHE A 190 9.76 9.69 -13.39
N GLN A 191 10.17 8.53 -13.93
CA GLN A 191 10.38 8.26 -15.36
C GLN A 191 9.40 7.22 -15.89
#